data_533ef81db8f3c5e30bd2868444362377
#
_entry.id   533ef81db8f3c5e30bd2868444362377
#
_cell.length_a   1.000
_cell.length_b   1.000
_cell.length_c   1.000
_cell.angle_alpha   90.00
_cell.angle_beta   90.00
_cell.angle_gamma   90.00
#
_symmetry.space_group_name_H-M   'P 1'
#
loop_
_entity.id
_entity.type
_entity.pdbx_description
1 polymer ?
#
loop_
_entity_poly.entity_id
_entity_poly.type
_entity_poly.pdbx_seq_one_letter_code
_entity_poly.pdbx_strand_id
1 'polypeptide(L)'
;MSKNVYQIGSGELTFEIIERIINENLKLELAPEAKLRIQKCRDYLDHKIASSEEPLYGITTGFGSLCTKNISSGELGTLQENLIKSHACSVGEEIRPVIIKLMMLLKAHALSLGHSGVQLITVQRILDFFNNDVLPIVYDRGSLGASGDLAPLANLFLPLIGVGDVNYKGKKCEAISVLDEFGWEPVRLMSKEGLAPVSYTHLRAHETA
;
A
#
# COMPACT_ATOMS: atom_id res chain seq x y z
N MET A 1 -11.51 15.17 -20.92
CA MET A 1 -11.21 14.70 -19.57
C MET A 1 -12.44 14.94 -18.70
N SER A 2 -12.94 13.93 -18.00
CA SER A 2 -14.06 14.10 -17.07
C SER A 2 -13.67 15.12 -16.01
N LYS A 3 -14.53 16.12 -15.73
CA LYS A 3 -14.23 17.20 -14.78
C LYS A 3 -14.01 16.74 -13.32
N ASN A 4 -14.27 15.46 -13.02
CA ASN A 4 -14.31 14.91 -11.65
C ASN A 4 -13.24 13.81 -11.38
N VAL A 5 -12.17 13.74 -12.18
CA VAL A 5 -11.12 12.71 -12.04
C VAL A 5 -9.75 13.37 -11.95
N TYR A 6 -8.93 12.95 -11.00
CA TYR A 6 -7.52 13.29 -10.90
C TYR A 6 -6.64 12.09 -11.31
N GLN A 7 -5.67 12.34 -12.19
CA GLN A 7 -4.73 11.32 -12.68
C GLN A 7 -3.52 11.24 -11.75
N ILE A 8 -3.46 10.20 -10.91
CA ILE A 8 -2.34 9.94 -9.98
C ILE A 8 -1.08 9.58 -10.78
N GLY A 9 0.02 10.23 -10.44
CA GLY A 9 1.33 9.99 -11.06
C GLY A 9 1.52 10.71 -12.40
N SER A 10 0.63 11.61 -12.81
CA SER A 10 0.80 12.46 -14.00
C SER A 10 1.72 13.66 -13.76
N GLY A 11 2.04 13.98 -12.50
CA GLY A 11 2.88 15.12 -12.13
C GLY A 11 3.06 15.22 -10.62
N GLU A 12 3.55 16.37 -10.17
CA GLU A 12 3.72 16.67 -8.76
C GLU A 12 2.39 16.78 -8.03
N LEU A 13 2.33 16.27 -6.81
CA LEU A 13 1.16 16.35 -5.93
C LEU A 13 1.37 17.50 -4.93
N THR A 14 0.85 18.69 -5.25
CA THR A 14 0.94 19.87 -4.37
C THR A 14 -0.17 19.89 -3.32
N PHE A 15 -0.01 20.75 -2.29
CA PHE A 15 -1.05 20.92 -1.25
C PHE A 15 -2.39 21.39 -1.84
N GLU A 16 -2.36 22.26 -2.82
CA GLU A 16 -3.58 22.79 -3.49
C GLU A 16 -4.31 21.66 -4.26
N ILE A 17 -3.54 20.75 -4.87
CA ILE A 17 -4.12 19.58 -5.56
C ILE A 17 -4.73 18.63 -4.54
N ILE A 18 -4.05 18.35 -3.42
CA ILE A 18 -4.56 17.50 -2.34
C ILE A 18 -5.86 18.08 -1.78
N GLU A 19 -5.87 19.39 -1.46
CA GLU A 19 -7.04 20.10 -0.96
C GLU A 19 -8.21 19.98 -1.94
N ARG A 20 -7.96 20.18 -3.23
CA ARG A 20 -8.97 20.04 -4.27
C ARG A 20 -9.52 18.63 -4.38
N ILE A 21 -8.66 17.60 -4.35
CA ILE A 21 -9.08 16.20 -4.41
C ILE A 21 -10.05 15.88 -3.27
N ILE A 22 -9.72 16.32 -2.04
CA ILE A 22 -10.53 16.03 -0.85
C ILE A 22 -11.81 16.84 -0.83
N ASN A 23 -11.75 18.16 -1.07
CA ASN A 23 -12.90 19.06 -0.92
C ASN A 23 -13.90 18.90 -2.07
N GLU A 24 -13.44 18.65 -3.31
CA GLU A 24 -14.29 18.43 -4.48
C GLU A 24 -14.66 16.93 -4.65
N ASN A 25 -14.16 16.07 -3.77
CA ASN A 25 -14.40 14.62 -3.80
C ASN A 25 -14.07 13.99 -5.16
N LEU A 26 -12.90 14.34 -5.72
CA LEU A 26 -12.47 13.85 -7.02
C LEU A 26 -12.21 12.35 -6.97
N LYS A 27 -12.57 11.65 -8.02
CA LYS A 27 -12.16 10.25 -8.22
C LYS A 27 -10.70 10.20 -8.65
N LEU A 28 -10.00 9.14 -8.26
CA LEU A 28 -8.60 8.90 -8.58
C LEU A 28 -8.47 7.82 -9.64
N GLU A 29 -7.63 8.05 -10.63
CA GLU A 29 -7.22 7.06 -11.62
C GLU A 29 -5.69 7.09 -11.76
N LEU A 30 -5.07 5.95 -12.10
CA LEU A 30 -3.66 5.93 -12.45
C LEU A 30 -3.45 6.52 -13.85
N ALA A 31 -2.55 7.49 -13.95
CA ALA A 31 -2.08 7.99 -15.23
C ALA A 31 -1.47 6.84 -16.07
N PRO A 32 -1.62 6.85 -17.40
CA PRO A 32 -1.05 5.80 -18.26
C PRO A 32 0.45 5.60 -18.04
N GLU A 33 1.20 6.67 -17.93
CA GLU A 33 2.64 6.65 -17.67
C GLU A 33 2.99 6.11 -16.28
N ALA A 34 2.13 6.32 -15.28
CA ALA A 34 2.30 5.71 -13.95
C ALA A 34 2.11 4.19 -13.99
N LYS A 35 1.10 3.72 -14.73
CA LYS A 35 0.89 2.28 -14.96
C LYS A 35 2.12 1.63 -15.58
N LEU A 36 2.71 2.27 -16.59
CA LEU A 36 3.93 1.77 -17.25
C LEU A 36 5.13 1.73 -16.29
N ARG A 37 5.32 2.77 -15.46
CA ARG A 37 6.41 2.80 -14.46
C ARG A 37 6.26 1.70 -13.41
N ILE A 38 5.06 1.51 -12.88
CA ILE A 38 4.76 0.45 -11.90
C ILE A 38 5.07 -0.91 -12.52
N GLN A 39 4.53 -1.18 -13.72
CA GLN A 39 4.72 -2.47 -14.40
C GLN A 39 6.20 -2.73 -14.69
N LYS A 40 6.92 -1.74 -15.26
CA LYS A 40 8.35 -1.86 -15.54
C LYS A 40 9.17 -2.19 -14.28
N CYS A 41 8.84 -1.56 -13.15
CA CYS A 41 9.53 -1.84 -11.89
C CYS A 41 9.22 -3.25 -11.38
N ARG A 42 7.97 -3.71 -11.51
CA ARG A 42 7.58 -5.07 -11.14
C ARG A 42 8.26 -6.11 -12.00
N ASP A 43 8.25 -5.96 -13.32
CA ASP A 43 8.89 -6.86 -14.26
C ASP A 43 10.41 -6.97 -14.02
N TYR A 44 11.07 -5.83 -13.75
CA TYR A 44 12.48 -5.82 -13.37
C TYR A 44 12.73 -6.64 -12.09
N LEU A 45 11.90 -6.45 -11.07
CA LEU A 45 12.05 -7.18 -9.80
C LEU A 45 11.83 -8.68 -9.99
N ASP A 46 10.81 -9.08 -10.73
CA ASP A 46 10.50 -10.49 -11.00
C ASP A 46 11.64 -11.15 -11.78
N HIS A 47 12.17 -10.45 -12.80
CA HIS A 47 13.34 -10.92 -13.54
C HIS A 47 14.57 -11.06 -12.65
N LYS A 48 14.82 -10.06 -11.78
CA LYS A 48 15.95 -10.08 -10.86
C LYS A 48 15.85 -11.24 -9.86
N ILE A 49 14.66 -11.52 -9.34
CA ILE A 49 14.42 -12.67 -8.44
C ILE A 49 14.69 -13.99 -9.15
N ALA A 50 14.20 -14.12 -10.40
CA ALA A 50 14.34 -15.34 -11.18
C ALA A 50 15.80 -15.60 -11.64
N SER A 51 16.59 -14.54 -11.82
CA SER A 51 17.98 -14.63 -12.34
C SER A 51 19.05 -14.56 -11.25
N SER A 52 18.73 -14.23 -10.00
CA SER A 52 19.70 -14.09 -8.93
C SER A 52 19.85 -15.40 -8.14
N GLU A 53 21.08 -15.89 -8.03
CA GLU A 53 21.44 -16.97 -7.10
C GLU A 53 21.70 -16.44 -5.68
N GLU A 54 21.95 -15.13 -5.56
CA GLU A 54 22.24 -14.50 -4.27
C GLU A 54 20.95 -14.10 -3.53
N PRO A 55 20.94 -14.21 -2.20
CA PRO A 55 19.83 -13.73 -1.37
C PRO A 55 19.65 -12.22 -1.51
N LEU A 56 18.43 -11.79 -1.78
CA LEU A 56 18.07 -10.37 -1.86
C LEU A 56 17.33 -9.99 -0.57
N TYR A 57 17.93 -9.13 0.25
CA TYR A 57 17.37 -8.72 1.54
C TYR A 57 15.94 -8.17 1.43
N GLY A 58 15.04 -8.76 2.23
CA GLY A 58 13.63 -8.36 2.27
C GLY A 58 12.83 -8.63 0.99
N ILE A 59 13.43 -9.39 0.05
CA ILE A 59 12.80 -9.81 -1.21
C ILE A 59 12.74 -11.35 -1.23
N THR A 60 13.90 -12.01 -1.16
CA THR A 60 14.01 -13.47 -1.09
C THR A 60 14.51 -13.97 0.27
N THR A 61 14.71 -13.06 1.23
CA THR A 61 15.07 -13.38 2.62
C THR A 61 14.03 -12.86 3.60
N GLY A 62 14.11 -13.33 4.85
CA GLY A 62 13.42 -12.69 5.96
C GLY A 62 14.02 -11.32 6.32
N PHE A 63 13.51 -10.71 7.39
CA PHE A 63 13.87 -9.38 7.86
C PHE A 63 14.65 -9.47 9.19
N GLY A 64 15.44 -8.44 9.49
CA GLY A 64 16.18 -8.33 10.74
C GLY A 64 17.11 -9.53 10.98
N SER A 65 16.92 -10.26 12.08
CA SER A 65 17.70 -11.46 12.41
C SER A 65 17.53 -12.62 11.42
N LEU A 66 16.51 -12.58 10.56
CA LEU A 66 16.24 -13.59 9.53
C LEU A 66 16.80 -13.19 8.14
N CYS A 67 17.64 -12.16 8.06
CA CYS A 67 18.18 -11.63 6.80
C CYS A 67 19.03 -12.64 6.01
N THR A 68 19.56 -13.68 6.66
CA THR A 68 20.35 -14.76 6.04
C THR A 68 19.52 -15.98 5.64
N LYS A 69 18.23 -16.02 6.03
CA LYS A 69 17.35 -17.15 5.69
C LYS A 69 16.69 -16.91 4.33
N ASN A 70 17.07 -17.75 3.37
CA ASN A 70 16.38 -17.81 2.08
C ASN A 70 14.97 -18.36 2.24
N ILE A 71 14.02 -17.71 1.60
CA ILE A 71 12.60 -18.09 1.55
C ILE A 71 12.32 -18.69 0.17
N SER A 72 11.68 -19.85 0.14
CA SER A 72 11.31 -20.49 -1.12
C SER A 72 10.31 -19.63 -1.90
N SER A 73 10.36 -19.71 -3.22
CA SER A 73 9.46 -18.92 -4.09
C SER A 73 7.97 -19.15 -3.78
N GLY A 74 7.61 -20.35 -3.35
CA GLY A 74 6.23 -20.68 -2.95
C GLY A 74 5.79 -20.05 -1.62
N GLU A 75 6.72 -19.63 -0.77
CA GLU A 75 6.46 -19.03 0.55
C GLU A 75 6.57 -17.51 0.58
N LEU A 76 7.06 -16.90 -0.50
CA LEU A 76 7.27 -15.44 -0.57
C LEU A 76 5.96 -14.66 -0.35
N GLY A 77 4.85 -15.10 -0.90
CA GLY A 77 3.54 -14.48 -0.69
C GLY A 77 3.11 -14.53 0.78
N THR A 78 3.23 -15.69 1.41
CA THR A 78 2.93 -15.89 2.84
C THR A 78 3.81 -15.02 3.73
N LEU A 79 5.10 -14.88 3.41
CA LEU A 79 6.00 -13.97 4.11
C LEU A 79 5.49 -12.52 4.06
N GLN A 80 5.05 -12.06 2.88
CA GLN A 80 4.56 -10.68 2.72
C GLN A 80 3.26 -10.44 3.50
N GLU A 81 2.34 -11.39 3.49
CA GLU A 81 1.11 -11.31 4.29
C GLU A 81 1.42 -11.31 5.80
N ASN A 82 2.30 -12.20 6.25
CA ASN A 82 2.71 -12.27 7.65
C ASN A 82 3.42 -10.98 8.09
N LEU A 83 4.17 -10.33 7.20
CA LEU A 83 4.79 -9.05 7.47
C LEU A 83 3.73 -7.98 7.78
N ILE A 84 2.72 -7.82 6.91
CA ILE A 84 1.63 -6.86 7.15
C ILE A 84 0.88 -7.22 8.44
N LYS A 85 0.48 -8.48 8.61
CA LYS A 85 -0.26 -8.95 9.78
C LYS A 85 0.48 -8.70 11.09
N SER A 86 1.80 -8.97 11.12
CA SER A 86 2.64 -8.78 12.31
C SER A 86 2.87 -7.32 12.67
N HIS A 87 2.80 -6.41 11.71
CA HIS A 87 2.99 -4.97 11.92
C HIS A 87 1.67 -4.22 12.17
N ALA A 88 0.52 -4.82 11.87
CA ALA A 88 -0.79 -4.24 12.09
C ALA A 88 -1.22 -4.36 13.56
N CYS A 89 -0.44 -3.78 14.47
CA CYS A 89 -0.59 -3.88 15.92
C CYS A 89 -0.96 -2.54 16.58
N SER A 90 -1.48 -1.58 15.82
CA SER A 90 -1.90 -0.30 16.37
C SER A 90 -3.13 -0.45 17.28
N VAL A 91 -3.19 0.42 18.31
CA VAL A 91 -4.24 0.48 19.33
C VAL A 91 -4.65 1.94 19.54
N GLY A 92 -5.62 2.18 20.43
CA GLY A 92 -6.06 3.53 20.79
C GLY A 92 -7.33 3.94 20.08
N GLU A 93 -7.43 5.23 19.71
CA GLU A 93 -8.60 5.78 19.03
C GLU A 93 -8.50 5.58 17.52
N GLU A 94 -9.65 5.42 16.87
CA GLU A 94 -9.70 5.33 15.42
C GLU A 94 -9.31 6.67 14.76
N ILE A 95 -8.42 6.61 13.78
CA ILE A 95 -8.00 7.79 13.02
C ILE A 95 -9.17 8.29 12.17
N ARG A 96 -9.34 9.62 12.15
CA ARG A 96 -10.45 10.27 11.42
C ARG A 96 -10.47 9.90 9.93
N PRO A 97 -11.66 9.69 9.34
CA PRO A 97 -11.83 9.28 7.94
C PRO A 97 -11.06 10.13 6.92
N VAL A 98 -11.01 11.45 7.12
CA VAL A 98 -10.29 12.35 6.20
C VAL A 98 -8.78 12.07 6.21
N ILE A 99 -8.20 11.72 7.36
CA ILE A 99 -6.77 11.36 7.46
C ILE A 99 -6.52 10.02 6.76
N ILE A 100 -7.43 9.04 6.91
CA ILE A 100 -7.34 7.77 6.17
C ILE A 100 -7.36 8.01 4.66
N LYS A 101 -8.24 8.87 4.16
CA LYS A 101 -8.24 9.29 2.74
C LYS A 101 -6.91 9.91 2.32
N LEU A 102 -6.35 10.79 3.14
CA LEU A 102 -5.03 11.38 2.87
C LEU A 102 -3.92 10.34 2.86
N MET A 103 -3.92 9.40 3.80
CA MET A 103 -2.94 8.30 3.83
C MET A 103 -3.02 7.46 2.55
N MET A 104 -4.24 7.10 2.11
CA MET A 104 -4.45 6.35 0.86
C MET A 104 -3.98 7.13 -0.36
N LEU A 105 -4.33 8.42 -0.47
CA LEU A 105 -3.92 9.30 -1.57
C LEU A 105 -2.41 9.42 -1.66
N LEU A 106 -1.75 9.75 -0.55
CA LEU A 106 -0.29 9.92 -0.50
C LEU A 106 0.44 8.62 -0.80
N LYS A 107 -0.08 7.49 -0.27
CA LYS A 107 0.54 6.19 -0.54
C LYS A 107 0.34 5.75 -1.99
N ALA A 108 -0.84 5.92 -2.56
CA ALA A 108 -1.07 5.66 -3.97
C ALA A 108 -0.16 6.51 -4.87
N HIS A 109 0.02 7.80 -4.54
CA HIS A 109 0.94 8.67 -5.24
C HIS A 109 2.39 8.17 -5.14
N ALA A 110 2.89 7.86 -3.94
CA ALA A 110 4.23 7.34 -3.74
C ALA A 110 4.49 6.04 -4.52
N LEU A 111 3.54 5.11 -4.50
CA LEU A 111 3.64 3.86 -5.27
C LEU A 111 3.58 4.07 -6.78
N SER A 112 2.86 5.11 -7.25
CA SER A 112 2.73 5.45 -8.67
C SER A 112 4.03 5.93 -9.31
N LEU A 113 5.04 6.30 -8.49
CA LEU A 113 6.38 6.68 -8.97
C LEU A 113 7.14 5.49 -9.56
N GLY A 114 6.73 4.25 -9.26
CA GLY A 114 7.29 3.05 -9.88
C GLY A 114 8.66 2.65 -9.35
N HIS A 115 8.94 2.88 -8.06
CA HIS A 115 10.21 2.50 -7.41
C HIS A 115 10.07 1.37 -6.38
N SER A 116 8.83 0.95 -6.09
CA SER A 116 8.54 0.07 -4.96
C SER A 116 8.45 -1.41 -5.32
N GLY A 117 8.35 -1.77 -6.60
CA GLY A 117 8.21 -3.15 -7.06
C GLY A 117 6.86 -3.79 -6.72
N VAL A 118 5.82 -2.98 -6.53
CA VAL A 118 4.44 -3.47 -6.30
C VAL A 118 3.77 -3.84 -7.62
N GLN A 119 2.76 -4.71 -7.52
CA GLN A 119 1.87 -5.01 -8.64
C GLN A 119 0.94 -3.83 -8.93
N LEU A 120 0.50 -3.72 -10.17
CA LEU A 120 -0.47 -2.71 -10.59
C LEU A 120 -1.79 -2.85 -9.81
N ILE A 121 -2.23 -4.08 -9.56
CA ILE A 121 -3.49 -4.36 -8.82
C ILE A 121 -3.45 -3.83 -7.38
N THR A 122 -2.29 -3.85 -6.74
CA THR A 122 -2.14 -3.32 -5.37
C THR A 122 -2.42 -1.83 -5.32
N VAL A 123 -1.87 -1.06 -6.26
CA VAL A 123 -2.14 0.38 -6.35
C VAL A 123 -3.58 0.65 -6.78
N GLN A 124 -4.08 -0.11 -7.75
CA GLN A 124 -5.47 0.01 -8.21
C GLN A 124 -6.46 -0.22 -7.05
N ARG A 125 -6.24 -1.23 -6.20
CA ARG A 125 -7.13 -1.52 -5.07
C ARG A 125 -7.17 -0.38 -4.05
N ILE A 126 -6.05 0.34 -3.83
CA ILE A 126 -6.04 1.55 -2.98
C ILE A 126 -6.97 2.61 -3.60
N LEU A 127 -6.89 2.81 -4.92
CA LEU A 127 -7.75 3.77 -5.62
C LEU A 127 -9.22 3.35 -5.59
N ASP A 128 -9.49 2.05 -5.74
CA ASP A 128 -10.85 1.50 -5.66
C ASP A 128 -11.46 1.76 -4.27
N PHE A 129 -10.68 1.54 -3.21
CA PHE A 129 -11.10 1.84 -1.84
C PHE A 129 -11.35 3.33 -1.65
N PHE A 130 -10.41 4.19 -2.07
CA PHE A 130 -10.56 5.65 -2.01
C PHE A 130 -11.82 6.12 -2.74
N ASN A 131 -12.02 5.62 -3.96
CA ASN A 131 -13.11 6.03 -4.86
C ASN A 131 -14.49 5.59 -4.36
N ASN A 132 -14.59 4.56 -3.56
CA ASN A 132 -15.83 4.00 -3.06
C ASN A 132 -16.04 4.22 -1.56
N ASP A 133 -15.24 5.11 -0.94
CA ASP A 133 -15.31 5.42 0.49
C ASP A 133 -15.21 4.16 1.38
N VAL A 134 -14.43 3.17 0.94
CA VAL A 134 -14.07 2.01 1.74
C VAL A 134 -12.83 2.39 2.55
N LEU A 135 -13.02 2.76 3.81
CA LEU A 135 -11.96 3.34 4.63
C LEU A 135 -11.43 2.33 5.65
N PRO A 136 -10.17 1.85 5.51
CA PRO A 136 -9.55 0.98 6.50
C PRO A 136 -9.60 1.55 7.91
N ILE A 137 -9.86 0.70 8.90
CA ILE A 137 -9.78 1.11 10.31
C ILE A 137 -8.32 1.12 10.73
N VAL A 138 -7.85 2.28 11.13
CA VAL A 138 -6.48 2.52 11.62
C VAL A 138 -6.56 3.21 12.97
N TYR A 139 -5.71 2.80 13.92
CA TYR A 139 -5.65 3.37 15.26
C TYR A 139 -4.44 4.31 15.40
N ASP A 140 -4.52 5.23 16.36
CA ASP A 140 -3.59 6.36 16.49
C ASP A 140 -2.26 6.01 17.17
N ARG A 141 -2.15 4.82 17.82
CA ARG A 141 -0.96 4.39 18.55
C ARG A 141 -0.40 3.11 17.97
N GLY A 142 0.79 3.20 17.42
CA GLY A 142 1.55 2.06 16.92
C GLY A 142 2.82 1.81 17.73
N SER A 143 3.75 1.06 17.14
CA SER A 143 5.05 0.81 17.74
C SER A 143 6.17 1.43 16.91
N LEU A 144 7.03 2.21 17.56
CA LEU A 144 8.14 2.89 16.90
C LEU A 144 9.36 1.96 16.84
N GLY A 145 9.71 1.56 15.61
CA GLY A 145 10.96 0.86 15.31
C GLY A 145 12.00 1.76 14.64
N ALA A 146 13.10 1.16 14.16
CA ALA A 146 14.16 1.88 13.44
C ALA A 146 13.67 2.58 12.17
N SER A 147 12.65 2.02 11.50
CA SER A 147 12.03 2.58 10.29
C SER A 147 10.88 3.56 10.59
N GLY A 148 10.61 3.86 11.86
CA GLY A 148 9.46 4.61 12.30
C GLY A 148 8.28 3.71 12.72
N ASP A 149 7.09 4.27 12.83
CA ASP A 149 5.87 3.53 13.15
C ASP A 149 5.22 2.96 11.88
N LEU A 150 5.40 1.67 11.65
CA LEU A 150 4.84 0.97 10.49
C LEU A 150 3.38 0.52 10.71
N ALA A 151 2.90 0.49 11.96
CA ALA A 151 1.60 -0.08 12.29
C ALA A 151 0.41 0.64 11.62
N PRO A 152 0.34 1.98 11.51
CA PRO A 152 -0.77 2.65 10.82
C PRO A 152 -0.88 2.27 9.36
N LEU A 153 0.26 2.19 8.64
CA LEU A 153 0.25 1.77 7.24
C LEU A 153 -0.06 0.27 7.10
N ALA A 154 0.42 -0.57 8.02
CA ALA A 154 0.07 -1.98 8.01
C ALA A 154 -1.45 -2.18 8.18
N ASN A 155 -2.08 -1.48 9.13
CA ASN A 155 -3.55 -1.49 9.28
C ASN A 155 -4.27 -0.94 8.04
N LEU A 156 -3.74 0.09 7.40
CA LEU A 156 -4.29 0.63 6.15
C LEU A 156 -4.33 -0.42 5.03
N PHE A 157 -3.35 -1.33 5.00
CA PHE A 157 -3.19 -2.32 3.94
C PHE A 157 -3.83 -3.68 4.23
N LEU A 158 -4.12 -4.02 5.50
CA LEU A 158 -4.80 -5.27 5.86
C LEU A 158 -6.06 -5.53 5.03
N PRO A 159 -6.97 -4.55 4.84
CA PRO A 159 -8.21 -4.77 4.09
C PRO A 159 -8.01 -5.14 2.62
N LEU A 160 -6.88 -4.75 2.01
CA LEU A 160 -6.58 -5.11 0.62
C LEU A 160 -6.40 -6.62 0.44
N ILE A 161 -5.93 -7.30 1.49
CA ILE A 161 -5.75 -8.77 1.51
C ILE A 161 -6.94 -9.49 2.18
N GLY A 162 -8.06 -8.79 2.37
CA GLY A 162 -9.29 -9.36 2.94
C GLY A 162 -9.27 -9.54 4.46
N VAL A 163 -8.34 -8.91 5.18
CA VAL A 163 -8.18 -9.03 6.64
C VAL A 163 -8.46 -7.69 7.32
N GLY A 164 -8.97 -7.73 8.55
CA GLY A 164 -9.27 -6.54 9.34
C GLY A 164 -10.60 -5.89 8.97
N ASP A 165 -10.80 -4.67 9.48
CA ASP A 165 -12.06 -3.95 9.38
C ASP A 165 -11.95 -2.71 8.51
N VAL A 166 -13.08 -2.31 7.94
CA VAL A 166 -13.24 -1.05 7.20
C VAL A 166 -14.49 -0.32 7.70
N ASN A 167 -14.48 1.00 7.57
CA ASN A 167 -15.69 1.81 7.63
C ASN A 167 -16.24 1.93 6.21
N TYR A 168 -17.42 1.41 5.99
CA TYR A 168 -18.12 1.47 4.72
C TYR A 168 -19.58 1.82 4.94
N LYS A 169 -20.09 2.83 4.22
CA LYS A 169 -21.45 3.38 4.39
C LYS A 169 -21.74 3.79 5.84
N GLY A 170 -20.73 4.33 6.54
CA GLY A 170 -20.85 4.76 7.94
C GLY A 170 -20.94 3.63 8.96
N LYS A 171 -20.62 2.39 8.58
CA LYS A 171 -20.61 1.22 9.46
C LYS A 171 -19.26 0.54 9.42
N LYS A 172 -18.83 0.05 10.57
CA LYS A 172 -17.68 -0.84 10.69
C LYS A 172 -18.09 -2.24 10.27
N CYS A 173 -17.35 -2.83 9.34
CA CYS A 173 -17.58 -4.17 8.84
C CYS A 173 -16.27 -4.86 8.46
N GLU A 174 -16.28 -6.17 8.38
CA GLU A 174 -15.12 -6.95 7.96
C GLU A 174 -14.77 -6.63 6.50
N ALA A 175 -13.49 -6.45 6.23
CA ALA A 175 -12.98 -6.10 4.90
C ALA A 175 -13.41 -7.12 3.83
N ILE A 176 -13.35 -8.42 4.15
CA ILE A 176 -13.71 -9.48 3.20
C ILE A 176 -15.16 -9.34 2.72
N SER A 177 -16.10 -8.98 3.60
CA SER A 177 -17.51 -8.81 3.24
C SER A 177 -17.70 -7.66 2.24
N VAL A 178 -16.91 -6.59 2.37
CA VAL A 178 -16.96 -5.46 1.44
C VAL A 178 -16.29 -5.81 0.12
N LEU A 179 -15.18 -6.54 0.13
CA LEU A 179 -14.57 -7.05 -1.10
C LEU A 179 -15.56 -7.91 -1.88
N ASP A 180 -16.25 -8.82 -1.20
CA ASP A 180 -17.29 -9.70 -1.81
C ASP A 180 -18.45 -8.88 -2.40
N GLU A 181 -18.92 -7.81 -1.70
CA GLU A 181 -20.00 -6.94 -2.22
C GLU A 181 -19.61 -6.28 -3.55
N PHE A 182 -18.32 -5.91 -3.71
CA PHE A 182 -17.82 -5.32 -4.95
C PHE A 182 -17.35 -6.36 -5.98
N GLY A 183 -17.31 -7.63 -5.64
CA GLY A 183 -16.72 -8.68 -6.48
C GLY A 183 -15.18 -8.52 -6.62
N TRP A 184 -14.53 -7.96 -5.61
CA TRP A 184 -13.08 -7.76 -5.60
C TRP A 184 -12.39 -8.93 -4.89
N GLU A 185 -11.56 -9.64 -5.61
CA GLU A 185 -10.68 -10.65 -5.00
C GLU A 185 -9.66 -9.99 -4.05
N PRO A 186 -9.38 -10.58 -2.88
CA PRO A 186 -8.25 -10.17 -2.04
C PRO A 186 -6.95 -10.12 -2.86
N VAL A 187 -6.16 -9.08 -2.66
CA VAL A 187 -4.87 -8.93 -3.35
C VAL A 187 -3.91 -10.01 -2.85
N ARG A 188 -3.42 -10.84 -3.77
CA ARG A 188 -2.35 -11.80 -3.49
C ARG A 188 -1.01 -11.09 -3.58
N LEU A 189 -0.32 -10.99 -2.45
CA LEU A 189 0.95 -10.27 -2.37
C LEU A 189 2.08 -11.06 -3.01
N MET A 190 2.86 -10.37 -3.82
CA MET A 190 4.12 -10.86 -4.38
C MET A 190 5.32 -10.37 -3.54
N SER A 191 6.51 -10.86 -3.83
CA SER A 191 7.74 -10.40 -3.18
C SER A 191 7.82 -8.89 -3.09
N LYS A 192 8.22 -8.37 -1.92
CA LYS A 192 8.33 -6.95 -1.56
C LYS A 192 7.00 -6.24 -1.27
N GLU A 193 5.85 -6.81 -1.55
CA GLU A 193 4.56 -6.15 -1.36
C GLU A 193 4.05 -6.15 0.09
N GLY A 194 4.68 -6.88 0.99
CA GLY A 194 4.48 -6.70 2.43
C GLY A 194 5.20 -5.47 2.97
N LEU A 195 6.42 -5.20 2.46
CA LEU A 195 7.23 -4.08 2.92
C LEU A 195 6.90 -2.76 2.20
N ALA A 196 6.77 -2.76 0.89
CA ALA A 196 6.60 -1.54 0.08
C ALA A 196 5.39 -0.68 0.52
N PRO A 197 4.22 -1.26 0.85
CA PRO A 197 3.09 -0.49 1.36
C PRO A 197 3.32 0.13 2.73
N VAL A 198 4.01 -0.55 3.64
CA VAL A 198 4.13 -0.14 5.03
C VAL A 198 5.39 0.69 5.33
N SER A 199 6.41 0.64 4.46
CA SER A 199 7.67 1.35 4.68
C SER A 199 7.57 2.85 4.35
N TYR A 200 8.30 3.66 5.13
CA TYR A 200 8.49 5.10 4.92
C TYR A 200 9.82 5.44 4.25
N THR A 201 10.58 4.45 3.80
CA THR A 201 11.96 4.63 3.29
C THR A 201 12.04 5.69 2.18
N HIS A 202 11.02 5.79 1.34
CA HIS A 202 10.99 6.78 0.23
C HIS A 202 10.85 8.22 0.72
N LEU A 203 10.22 8.44 1.86
CA LEU A 203 10.08 9.77 2.46
C LEU A 203 11.36 10.21 3.19
N ARG A 204 12.09 9.26 3.79
CA ARG A 204 13.32 9.55 4.54
C ARG A 204 14.56 9.66 3.67
N ALA A 205 14.63 9.06 2.50
CA ALA A 205 15.79 9.14 1.61
C ALA A 205 16.10 10.56 1.12
N HIS A 206 15.14 11.46 1.19
CA HIS A 206 15.32 12.88 0.85
C HIS A 206 15.77 13.76 2.04
N GLU A 207 15.67 13.26 3.26
CA GLU A 207 16.07 14.03 4.47
C GLU A 207 17.55 13.87 4.84
N THR A 208 18.27 12.93 4.22
CA THR A 208 19.67 12.60 4.51
C THR A 208 20.63 12.93 3.36
N ALA A 209 20.19 13.70 2.37
CA ALA A 209 21.02 14.14 1.25
C ALA A 209 21.52 15.58 1.47
#